data_4079c177f095152cde6fffc8c8bdd484
#
_entry.id   4079c177f095152cde6fffc8c8bdd484
#
_cell.length_a   1.000
_cell.length_b   1.000
_cell.length_c   1.000
_cell.angle_alpha   90.00
_cell.angle_beta   90.00
_cell.angle_gamma   90.00
#
_symmetry.space_group_name_H-M   'P 1'
#
loop_
_entity.id
_entity.type
_entity.pdbx_description
1 polymer ?
#
loop_
_entity_poly.entity_id
_entity_poly.type
_entity_poly.pdbx_seq_one_letter_code
_entity_poly.pdbx_strand_id
1 'polypeptide(L)'
;MGKTISSKFHRMRAEDLKRQVELSKRKAEFKIPPFVVKQFDIDELHEEGRLCYRLVPKRGFNGTYIMYLYSSKLCFRMNPAEWMFLAKTALACHAGIFLPMYPLAPEHCCREVFQMLEPAYANCTKGQDVERVVLMGCGAGGGLALSLAMAAWREGLRKPDQLYLLSPMMDTEFFDKSLEQELIENSKHAKWTFYNEHVKEFLNSYWVRDYAVKTEYTSPYYGDMTDICDDVVLFSGVQDLYHCYAREFYKKAKKAGVNIRFFEFEDEAEDFMIYDKTKEYKKAQGFLIDCINGTFDTSLRAIYPLKMMSDWSKKYPEYFKDDW
;
A
#
# COMPACT_ATOMS: atom_id res chain seq x y z
N MET A 1 18.00 -4.37 -14.73
CA MET A 1 18.66 -3.21 -14.08
C MET A 1 18.39 -3.07 -12.58
N GLY A 2 17.44 -3.83 -12.00
CA GLY A 2 17.05 -3.73 -10.58
C GLY A 2 18.01 -4.35 -9.55
N LYS A 3 18.80 -5.37 -9.92
CA LYS A 3 19.63 -6.14 -8.96
C LYS A 3 20.82 -5.35 -8.35
N THR A 4 21.24 -4.23 -8.93
CA THR A 4 22.44 -3.50 -8.50
C THR A 4 22.16 -2.40 -7.47
N ILE A 5 20.90 -1.97 -7.35
CA ILE A 5 20.53 -0.87 -6.44
C ILE A 5 20.33 -1.41 -5.02
N SER A 6 19.67 -2.54 -4.85
CA SER A 6 19.35 -3.13 -3.54
C SER A 6 20.60 -3.45 -2.69
N SER A 7 21.60 -4.11 -3.27
CA SER A 7 22.81 -4.50 -2.52
C SER A 7 23.72 -3.34 -2.09
N LYS A 8 23.63 -2.18 -2.77
CA LYS A 8 24.35 -0.97 -2.37
C LYS A 8 23.74 -0.28 -1.17
N PHE A 9 22.40 -0.31 -1.06
CA PHE A 9 21.69 0.38 0.03
C PHE A 9 21.92 -0.27 1.40
N HIS A 10 22.09 -1.60 1.48
CA HIS A 10 22.35 -2.30 2.75
C HIS A 10 23.62 -1.85 3.51
N ARG A 11 24.54 -1.12 2.85
CA ARG A 11 25.80 -0.67 3.43
C ARG A 11 25.95 0.85 3.49
N MET A 12 24.92 1.59 3.12
CA MET A 12 24.98 3.06 3.09
C MET A 12 24.66 3.65 4.45
N ARG A 13 25.39 4.69 4.84
CA ARG A 13 25.03 5.51 5.99
C ARG A 13 23.79 6.35 5.69
N ALA A 14 23.11 6.86 6.71
CA ALA A 14 21.89 7.67 6.56
C ALA A 14 22.06 8.85 5.59
N GLU A 15 23.19 9.55 5.64
CA GLU A 15 23.52 10.66 4.74
C GLU A 15 23.74 10.23 3.28
N ASP A 16 24.33 9.06 3.07
CA ASP A 16 24.51 8.50 1.72
C ASP A 16 23.15 8.07 1.15
N LEU A 17 22.27 7.51 2.00
CA LEU A 17 20.89 7.16 1.63
C LEU A 17 20.10 8.41 1.25
N LYS A 18 20.14 9.47 2.05
CA LYS A 18 19.55 10.77 1.75
C LYS A 18 19.97 11.29 0.38
N ARG A 19 21.29 11.31 0.13
CA ARG A 19 21.84 11.75 -1.17
C ARG A 19 21.34 10.91 -2.34
N GLN A 20 21.21 9.59 -2.19
CA GLN A 20 20.70 8.71 -3.24
C GLN A 20 19.19 8.94 -3.50
N VAL A 21 18.42 9.15 -2.45
CA VAL A 21 17.00 9.50 -2.56
C VAL A 21 16.84 10.82 -3.33
N GLU A 22 17.59 11.86 -2.97
CA GLU A 22 17.59 13.15 -3.66
C GLU A 22 17.95 13.02 -5.15
N LEU A 23 19.00 12.24 -5.46
CA LEU A 23 19.40 11.98 -6.84
C LEU A 23 18.36 11.21 -7.64
N SER A 24 17.66 10.27 -7.02
CA SER A 24 16.57 9.52 -7.67
C SER A 24 15.39 10.42 -8.00
N LYS A 25 15.02 11.31 -7.10
CA LYS A 25 13.93 12.28 -7.29
C LYS A 25 14.20 13.25 -8.45
N ARG A 26 15.45 13.71 -8.59
CA ARG A 26 15.86 14.61 -9.71
C ARG A 26 15.78 13.93 -11.08
N LYS A 27 15.97 12.62 -11.13
CA LYS A 27 15.97 11.85 -12.39
C LYS A 27 14.58 11.37 -12.81
N ALA A 28 13.64 11.31 -11.89
CA ALA A 28 12.32 10.79 -12.14
C ALA A 28 11.38 11.92 -12.60
N GLU A 29 11.21 12.10 -13.90
CA GLU A 29 10.07 12.83 -14.43
C GLU A 29 8.80 12.02 -14.15
N PHE A 30 7.89 12.59 -13.35
CA PHE A 30 6.61 11.94 -13.08
C PHE A 30 5.72 12.07 -14.33
N LYS A 31 5.44 10.94 -14.97
CA LYS A 31 4.49 10.90 -16.10
C LYS A 31 3.49 9.77 -15.86
N ILE A 32 2.22 10.10 -16.01
CA ILE A 32 1.16 9.09 -16.02
C ILE A 32 1.39 8.20 -17.26
N PRO A 33 1.45 6.87 -17.10
CA PRO A 33 1.68 5.97 -18.23
C PRO A 33 0.62 6.13 -19.33
N PRO A 34 1.00 6.06 -20.64
CA PRO A 34 0.07 6.23 -21.76
C PRO A 34 -1.14 5.30 -21.71
N PHE A 35 -0.97 4.08 -21.18
CA PHE A 35 -2.07 3.15 -20.98
C PHE A 35 -3.14 3.73 -20.05
N VAL A 36 -2.75 4.35 -18.92
CA VAL A 36 -3.68 4.95 -17.96
C VAL A 36 -4.43 6.11 -18.64
N VAL A 37 -3.72 7.01 -19.30
CA VAL A 37 -4.32 8.13 -20.05
C VAL A 37 -5.34 7.67 -21.09
N LYS A 38 -5.11 6.53 -21.74
CA LYS A 38 -6.04 5.94 -22.70
C LYS A 38 -7.33 5.43 -22.08
N GLN A 39 -7.28 4.88 -20.86
CA GLN A 39 -8.38 4.18 -20.21
C GLN A 39 -9.20 5.05 -19.27
N PHE A 40 -8.64 6.14 -18.76
CA PHE A 40 -9.27 6.98 -17.75
C PHE A 40 -9.41 8.42 -18.23
N ASP A 41 -10.47 9.08 -17.80
CA ASP A 41 -10.55 10.54 -17.74
C ASP A 41 -9.83 10.98 -16.45
N ILE A 42 -8.99 12.01 -16.55
CA ILE A 42 -8.04 12.38 -15.50
C ILE A 42 -8.24 13.85 -15.14
N ASP A 43 -8.58 14.08 -13.87
CA ASP A 43 -8.66 15.41 -13.28
C ASP A 43 -7.48 15.62 -12.32
N GLU A 44 -6.86 16.79 -12.40
CA GLU A 44 -5.85 17.26 -11.46
C GLU A 44 -6.53 18.12 -10.39
N LEU A 45 -6.43 17.69 -9.16
CA LEU A 45 -6.94 18.39 -7.98
C LEU A 45 -5.76 18.80 -7.10
N HIS A 46 -5.99 19.75 -6.22
CA HIS A 46 -4.96 20.19 -5.27
C HIS A 46 -5.50 20.21 -3.85
N GLU A 47 -4.83 19.47 -2.97
CA GLU A 47 -5.09 19.46 -1.52
C GLU A 47 -3.87 20.02 -0.78
N GLU A 48 -4.11 21.05 0.02
CA GLU A 48 -3.05 21.79 0.72
C GLU A 48 -1.90 22.21 -0.23
N GLY A 49 -2.28 22.67 -1.45
CA GLY A 49 -1.34 23.06 -2.51
C GLY A 49 -0.59 21.90 -3.18
N ARG A 50 -0.95 20.65 -2.90
CA ARG A 50 -0.32 19.44 -3.45
C ARG A 50 -1.24 18.70 -4.40
N LEU A 51 -0.65 18.13 -5.44
CA LEU A 51 -1.36 17.47 -6.50
C LEU A 51 -2.03 16.16 -6.03
N CYS A 52 -3.30 16.01 -6.40
CA CYS A 52 -4.05 14.77 -6.34
C CYS A 52 -4.58 14.46 -7.74
N TYR A 53 -4.56 13.21 -8.13
CA TYR A 53 -5.21 12.77 -9.36
C TYR A 53 -6.53 12.08 -9.02
N ARG A 54 -7.60 12.47 -9.72
CA ARG A 54 -8.86 11.74 -9.77
C ARG A 54 -9.01 11.15 -11.16
N LEU A 55 -9.10 9.82 -11.23
CA LEU A 55 -9.20 9.10 -12.48
C LEU A 55 -10.53 8.33 -12.52
N VAL A 56 -11.32 8.55 -13.55
CA VAL A 56 -12.58 7.84 -13.76
C VAL A 56 -12.44 6.96 -15.00
N PRO A 57 -12.74 5.65 -14.92
CA PRO A 57 -12.72 4.80 -16.10
C PRO A 57 -13.67 5.34 -17.16
N LYS A 58 -13.22 5.41 -18.42
CA LYS A 58 -14.05 5.88 -19.54
C LYS A 58 -15.27 5.00 -19.80
N ARG A 59 -15.31 3.80 -19.20
CA ARG A 59 -16.42 2.85 -19.32
C ARG A 59 -16.63 2.12 -18.00
N GLY A 60 -17.89 1.92 -17.67
CA GLY A 60 -18.29 1.00 -16.60
C GLY A 60 -18.07 1.49 -15.17
N PHE A 61 -17.86 2.79 -14.94
CA PHE A 61 -17.72 3.33 -13.59
C PHE A 61 -18.96 3.04 -12.73
N ASN A 62 -18.74 2.55 -11.50
CA ASN A 62 -19.80 2.07 -10.60
C ASN A 62 -19.90 2.85 -9.27
N GLY A 63 -19.37 4.06 -9.20
CA GLY A 63 -19.39 4.87 -7.98
C GLY A 63 -18.37 4.47 -6.90
N THR A 64 -17.56 3.42 -7.13
CA THR A 64 -16.47 3.04 -6.21
C THR A 64 -15.23 3.85 -6.52
N TYR A 65 -14.58 4.43 -5.52
CA TYR A 65 -13.24 5.01 -5.63
C TYR A 65 -12.23 4.24 -4.80
N ILE A 66 -11.10 3.91 -5.42
CA ILE A 66 -9.93 3.39 -4.74
C ILE A 66 -9.00 4.57 -4.43
N MET A 67 -8.97 5.02 -3.17
CA MET A 67 -7.90 5.91 -2.72
C MET A 67 -6.66 5.09 -2.48
N TYR A 68 -5.62 5.34 -3.27
CA TYR A 68 -4.42 4.53 -3.25
C TYR A 68 -3.21 5.28 -2.71
N LEU A 69 -2.55 4.68 -1.72
CA LEU A 69 -1.31 5.16 -1.14
C LEU A 69 -0.17 4.24 -1.58
N TYR A 70 0.72 4.79 -2.42
CA TYR A 70 1.72 3.99 -3.11
C TYR A 70 2.91 3.57 -2.24
N SER A 71 3.60 2.49 -2.64
CA SER A 71 4.78 1.97 -1.96
C SER A 71 6.01 2.84 -2.24
N SER A 72 6.09 3.95 -1.54
CA SER A 72 7.17 4.93 -1.74
C SER A 72 8.41 4.67 -0.90
N LYS A 73 8.36 3.71 0.04
CA LYS A 73 9.31 3.62 1.16
C LYS A 73 9.47 4.97 1.87
N LEU A 74 8.41 5.77 1.85
CA LEU A 74 8.30 7.15 2.36
C LEU A 74 9.21 8.17 1.67
N CYS A 75 10.03 7.77 0.70
CA CYS A 75 11.04 8.63 0.08
C CYS A 75 11.13 8.53 -1.46
N PHE A 76 10.43 7.62 -2.10
CA PHE A 76 10.45 7.46 -3.56
C PHE A 76 9.08 7.76 -4.18
N ARG A 77 9.08 8.22 -5.42
CA ARG A 77 7.84 8.42 -6.18
C ARG A 77 7.26 7.10 -6.66
N MET A 78 5.97 7.09 -6.89
CA MET A 78 5.27 5.97 -7.52
C MET A 78 5.92 5.57 -8.85
N ASN A 79 6.09 4.29 -9.08
CA ASN A 79 6.74 3.75 -10.27
C ASN A 79 5.75 3.21 -11.31
N PRO A 80 6.18 2.99 -12.57
CA PRO A 80 5.28 2.52 -13.63
C PRO A 80 4.62 1.16 -13.36
N ALA A 81 5.28 0.24 -12.65
CA ALA A 81 4.69 -1.06 -12.32
C ALA A 81 3.50 -0.91 -11.38
N GLU A 82 3.63 -0.03 -10.40
CA GLU A 82 2.59 0.30 -9.44
C GLU A 82 1.39 1.00 -10.10
N TRP A 83 1.65 1.90 -11.05
CA TRP A 83 0.61 2.47 -11.92
C TRP A 83 -0.17 1.40 -12.69
N MET A 84 0.53 0.44 -13.27
CA MET A 84 -0.09 -0.64 -14.03
C MET A 84 -0.92 -1.56 -13.13
N PHE A 85 -0.43 -1.89 -11.95
CA PHE A 85 -1.16 -2.66 -10.95
C PHE A 85 -2.47 -1.96 -10.57
N LEU A 86 -2.38 -0.68 -10.18
CA LEU A 86 -3.53 0.11 -9.74
C LEU A 86 -4.57 0.26 -10.87
N ALA A 87 -4.13 0.64 -12.06
CA ALA A 87 -5.04 0.83 -13.20
C ALA A 87 -5.75 -0.46 -13.60
N LYS A 88 -5.05 -1.60 -13.64
CA LYS A 88 -5.66 -2.90 -13.93
C LYS A 88 -6.68 -3.29 -12.86
N THR A 89 -6.34 -3.12 -11.59
CA THR A 89 -7.25 -3.40 -10.47
C THR A 89 -8.51 -2.52 -10.56
N ALA A 90 -8.35 -1.22 -10.77
CA ALA A 90 -9.47 -0.29 -10.86
C ALA A 90 -10.39 -0.61 -12.05
N LEU A 91 -9.83 -0.91 -13.23
CA LEU A 91 -10.62 -1.31 -14.41
C LEU A 91 -11.41 -2.61 -14.17
N ALA A 92 -10.77 -3.63 -13.55
CA ALA A 92 -11.44 -4.89 -13.24
C ALA A 92 -12.56 -4.74 -12.20
N CYS A 93 -12.45 -3.72 -11.34
CA CYS A 93 -13.47 -3.41 -10.33
C CYS A 93 -14.45 -2.34 -10.80
N HIS A 94 -14.35 -1.83 -12.01
CA HIS A 94 -15.14 -0.69 -12.50
C HIS A 94 -15.03 0.55 -11.59
N ALA A 95 -13.91 0.71 -10.91
CA ALA A 95 -13.67 1.72 -9.89
C ALA A 95 -12.89 2.91 -10.44
N GLY A 96 -13.16 4.10 -9.92
CA GLY A 96 -12.29 5.26 -10.06
C GLY A 96 -11.06 5.13 -9.15
N ILE A 97 -10.07 5.98 -9.40
CA ILE A 97 -8.87 6.08 -8.58
C ILE A 97 -8.81 7.51 -8.01
N PHE A 98 -8.52 7.61 -6.72
CA PHE A 98 -8.10 8.86 -6.09
C PHE A 98 -6.66 8.68 -5.60
N LEU A 99 -5.73 9.43 -6.19
CA LEU A 99 -4.30 9.26 -5.97
C LEU A 99 -3.67 10.56 -5.46
N PRO A 100 -3.48 10.70 -4.13
CA PRO A 100 -2.75 11.83 -3.57
C PRO A 100 -1.25 11.65 -3.82
N MET A 101 -0.62 12.69 -4.37
CA MET A 101 0.83 12.75 -4.56
C MET A 101 1.48 13.33 -3.30
N TYR A 102 1.41 12.57 -2.21
CA TYR A 102 1.83 13.02 -0.89
C TYR A 102 3.33 13.34 -0.83
N PRO A 103 3.72 14.28 0.06
CA PRO A 103 5.11 14.69 0.23
C PRO A 103 5.98 13.55 0.76
N LEU A 104 7.27 13.58 0.45
CA LEU A 104 8.20 12.48 0.71
C LEU A 104 9.39 12.95 1.55
N ALA A 105 9.91 12.05 2.40
CA ALA A 105 11.19 12.24 3.06
C ALA A 105 12.35 12.28 2.03
N PRO A 106 13.46 12.95 2.33
CA PRO A 106 13.81 13.63 3.56
C PRO A 106 13.29 15.07 3.66
N GLU A 107 12.70 15.65 2.60
CA GLU A 107 12.26 17.04 2.59
C GLU A 107 11.07 17.25 3.53
N HIS A 108 10.19 16.25 3.62
CA HIS A 108 8.96 16.29 4.38
C HIS A 108 8.87 15.14 5.40
N CYS A 109 8.20 15.39 6.51
CA CYS A 109 7.98 14.40 7.57
C CYS A 109 6.52 13.92 7.62
N CYS A 110 6.23 13.00 8.52
CA CYS A 110 4.89 12.42 8.67
C CYS A 110 3.80 13.48 8.88
N ARG A 111 4.06 14.55 9.63
CA ARG A 111 3.10 15.66 9.84
C ARG A 111 2.59 16.23 8.53
N GLU A 112 3.51 16.60 7.65
CA GLU A 112 3.16 17.24 6.37
C GLU A 112 2.44 16.29 5.44
N VAL A 113 2.71 14.98 5.57
CA VAL A 113 2.00 13.94 4.82
C VAL A 113 0.54 13.87 5.29
N PHE A 114 0.29 13.80 6.59
CA PHE A 114 -1.08 13.71 7.11
C PHE A 114 -1.86 15.02 7.00
N GLN A 115 -1.21 16.18 7.07
CA GLN A 115 -1.83 17.47 6.73
C GLN A 115 -2.42 17.50 5.32
N MET A 116 -1.85 16.72 4.38
CA MET A 116 -2.40 16.54 3.04
C MET A 116 -3.40 15.39 2.97
N LEU A 117 -3.06 14.23 3.55
CA LEU A 117 -3.85 13.01 3.37
C LEU A 117 -5.24 13.08 4.01
N GLU A 118 -5.37 13.73 5.18
CA GLU A 118 -6.66 13.88 5.87
C GLU A 118 -7.66 14.71 5.05
N PRO A 119 -7.34 15.94 4.56
CA PRO A 119 -8.23 16.67 3.66
C PRO A 119 -8.45 15.97 2.33
N ALA A 120 -7.42 15.32 1.75
CA ALA A 120 -7.56 14.55 0.51
C ALA A 120 -8.54 13.38 0.68
N TYR A 121 -8.49 12.68 1.81
CA TYR A 121 -9.44 11.63 2.14
C TYR A 121 -10.85 12.19 2.32
N ALA A 122 -11.00 13.28 3.06
CA ALA A 122 -12.29 13.94 3.24
C ALA A 122 -12.90 14.39 1.90
N ASN A 123 -12.09 14.86 0.96
CA ASN A 123 -12.52 15.21 -0.39
C ASN A 123 -12.93 13.96 -1.19
N CYS A 124 -12.09 12.91 -1.18
CA CYS A 124 -12.40 11.64 -1.83
C CYS A 124 -13.76 11.07 -1.39
N THR A 125 -14.13 11.24 -0.12
CA THR A 125 -15.35 10.66 0.46
C THR A 125 -16.62 11.48 0.24
N LYS A 126 -16.52 12.74 -0.19
CA LYS A 126 -17.64 13.71 -0.28
C LYS A 126 -18.21 13.92 -1.68
N GLY A 127 -17.63 13.34 -2.72
CA GLY A 127 -18.10 13.51 -4.10
C GLY A 127 -19.55 12.99 -4.27
N GLN A 128 -20.35 13.67 -5.08
CA GLN A 128 -21.76 13.25 -5.35
C GLN A 128 -21.85 11.90 -6.07
N ASP A 129 -20.80 11.53 -6.78
CA ASP A 129 -20.67 10.27 -7.51
C ASP A 129 -19.94 9.16 -6.71
N VAL A 130 -19.66 9.41 -5.42
CA VAL A 130 -18.98 8.48 -4.54
C VAL A 130 -19.98 7.64 -3.75
N GLU A 131 -20.21 6.41 -4.20
CA GLU A 131 -21.03 5.45 -3.48
C GLU A 131 -20.20 4.69 -2.45
N ARG A 132 -18.99 4.26 -2.83
CA ARG A 132 -18.12 3.42 -2.01
C ARG A 132 -16.66 3.89 -2.07
N VAL A 133 -15.99 3.87 -0.93
CA VAL A 133 -14.58 4.23 -0.79
C VAL A 133 -13.76 3.02 -0.33
N VAL A 134 -12.84 2.61 -1.17
CA VAL A 134 -11.81 1.61 -0.88
C VAL A 134 -10.52 2.34 -0.56
N LEU A 135 -10.04 2.24 0.67
CA LEU A 135 -8.72 2.74 1.05
C LEU A 135 -7.71 1.62 0.88
N MET A 136 -6.69 1.83 0.05
CA MET A 136 -5.70 0.81 -0.27
C MET A 136 -4.29 1.37 -0.21
N GLY A 137 -3.36 0.59 0.32
CA GLY A 137 -1.95 0.96 0.29
C GLY A 137 -1.02 -0.24 0.22
N CYS A 138 0.16 -0.03 -0.38
CA CYS A 138 1.21 -1.04 -0.50
C CYS A 138 2.48 -0.59 0.22
N GLY A 139 3.18 -1.52 0.87
CA GLY A 139 4.43 -1.22 1.59
C GLY A 139 4.27 -0.10 2.61
N ALA A 140 5.05 0.95 2.47
CA ALA A 140 4.92 2.16 3.29
C ALA A 140 3.54 2.82 3.13
N GLY A 141 2.98 2.82 1.91
CA GLY A 141 1.62 3.27 1.65
C GLY A 141 0.56 2.45 2.39
N GLY A 142 0.82 1.16 2.62
CA GLY A 142 -0.04 0.30 3.45
C GLY A 142 -0.06 0.75 4.91
N GLY A 143 1.09 1.13 5.46
CA GLY A 143 1.17 1.75 6.78
C GLY A 143 0.42 3.09 6.84
N LEU A 144 0.60 3.95 5.82
CA LEU A 144 -0.13 5.22 5.72
C LEU A 144 -1.64 5.02 5.60
N ALA A 145 -2.10 4.01 4.85
CA ALA A 145 -3.52 3.71 4.72
C ALA A 145 -4.13 3.29 6.05
N LEU A 146 -3.43 2.46 6.82
CA LEU A 146 -3.86 2.07 8.16
C LEU A 146 -3.91 3.28 9.11
N SER A 147 -2.88 4.11 9.10
CA SER A 147 -2.83 5.36 9.89
C SER A 147 -3.98 6.30 9.51
N LEU A 148 -4.25 6.45 8.21
CA LEU A 148 -5.32 7.32 7.71
C LEU A 148 -6.71 6.81 8.11
N ALA A 149 -6.93 5.50 8.12
CA ALA A 149 -8.19 4.93 8.60
C ALA A 149 -8.41 5.22 10.10
N MET A 150 -7.36 5.10 10.92
CA MET A 150 -7.40 5.46 12.34
C MET A 150 -7.66 6.97 12.55
N ALA A 151 -6.98 7.83 11.77
CA ALA A 151 -7.18 9.27 11.81
C ALA A 151 -8.60 9.65 11.38
N ALA A 152 -9.14 9.05 10.32
CA ALA A 152 -10.49 9.30 9.84
C ALA A 152 -11.54 8.97 10.91
N TRP A 153 -11.41 7.85 11.60
CA TRP A 153 -12.29 7.50 12.72
C TRP A 153 -12.20 8.53 13.86
N ARG A 154 -11.00 8.90 14.29
CA ARG A 154 -10.79 9.86 15.37
C ARG A 154 -11.33 11.26 15.05
N GLU A 155 -11.18 11.71 13.82
CA GLU A 155 -11.66 13.02 13.35
C GLU A 155 -13.14 13.00 12.94
N GLY A 156 -13.85 11.88 13.12
CA GLY A 156 -15.26 11.73 12.78
C GLY A 156 -15.54 11.84 11.28
N LEU A 157 -14.57 11.53 10.42
CA LEU A 157 -14.75 11.44 8.99
C LEU A 157 -15.47 10.13 8.62
N ARG A 158 -16.01 10.06 7.39
CA ARG A 158 -16.57 8.80 6.86
C ARG A 158 -15.49 7.71 6.91
N LYS A 159 -15.80 6.55 7.51
CA LYS A 159 -14.91 5.38 7.45
C LYS A 159 -14.77 4.88 6.01
N PRO A 160 -13.64 4.29 5.63
CA PRO A 160 -13.58 3.54 4.38
C PRO A 160 -14.52 2.33 4.45
N ASP A 161 -15.19 2.04 3.35
CA ASP A 161 -16.04 0.85 3.25
C ASP A 161 -15.21 -0.43 3.25
N GLN A 162 -13.98 -0.35 2.72
CA GLN A 162 -13.00 -1.42 2.73
C GLN A 162 -11.58 -0.86 2.89
N LEU A 163 -10.72 -1.57 3.63
CA LEU A 163 -9.31 -1.25 3.84
C LEU A 163 -8.42 -2.39 3.36
N TYR A 164 -7.58 -2.13 2.36
CA TYR A 164 -6.63 -3.10 1.81
C TYR A 164 -5.20 -2.73 2.16
N LEU A 165 -4.53 -3.65 2.84
CA LEU A 165 -3.15 -3.51 3.32
C LEU A 165 -2.28 -4.55 2.58
N LEU A 166 -1.46 -4.09 1.64
CA LEU A 166 -0.61 -4.93 0.80
C LEU A 166 0.83 -4.84 1.30
N SER A 167 1.38 -5.91 1.86
CA SER A 167 2.73 -5.93 2.46
C SER A 167 3.01 -4.70 3.34
N PRO A 168 2.16 -4.34 4.31
CA PRO A 168 2.20 -3.03 4.94
C PRO A 168 3.39 -2.87 5.89
N MET A 169 4.13 -1.77 5.76
CA MET A 169 5.11 -1.32 6.74
C MET A 169 4.38 -0.59 7.89
N MET A 170 4.18 -1.27 8.99
CA MET A 170 3.35 -0.77 10.11
C MET A 170 4.13 -0.27 11.33
N ASP A 171 5.45 -0.50 11.37
CA ASP A 171 6.34 -0.02 12.40
C ASP A 171 7.62 0.53 11.75
N THR A 172 7.87 1.83 11.92
CA THR A 172 9.03 2.50 11.31
C THR A 172 10.32 2.31 12.10
N GLU A 173 10.21 1.85 13.34
CA GLU A 173 11.37 1.69 14.22
C GLU A 173 11.69 0.25 14.59
N PHE A 174 10.83 -0.69 14.21
CA PHE A 174 11.04 -2.10 14.53
C PHE A 174 11.25 -2.35 16.03
N PHE A 175 10.38 -1.76 16.84
CA PHE A 175 10.53 -1.75 18.30
C PHE A 175 10.12 -3.04 19.00
N ASP A 176 9.35 -3.88 18.34
CA ASP A 176 8.92 -5.12 18.97
C ASP A 176 10.06 -6.13 18.96
N LYS A 177 10.82 -6.13 20.06
CA LYS A 177 11.96 -7.05 20.24
C LYS A 177 11.58 -8.53 20.15
N SER A 178 10.31 -8.86 20.39
CA SER A 178 9.83 -10.23 20.23
C SER A 178 9.80 -10.69 18.78
N LEU A 179 9.78 -9.75 17.83
CA LEU A 179 9.79 -10.00 16.39
C LEU A 179 11.18 -9.87 15.74
N GLU A 180 12.19 -9.41 16.51
CA GLU A 180 13.51 -9.08 15.96
C GLU A 180 14.18 -10.26 15.27
N GLN A 181 14.10 -11.46 15.84
CA GLN A 181 14.73 -12.63 15.24
C GLN A 181 14.08 -13.01 13.90
N GLU A 182 12.75 -12.90 13.79
CA GLU A 182 12.03 -13.17 12.54
C GLU A 182 12.29 -12.09 11.50
N LEU A 183 12.38 -10.81 11.91
CA LEU A 183 12.81 -9.72 11.04
C LEU A 183 14.19 -9.95 10.44
N ILE A 184 15.15 -10.40 11.27
CA ILE A 184 16.52 -10.73 10.81
C ILE A 184 16.47 -11.88 9.81
N GLU A 185 15.68 -12.92 10.06
CA GLU A 185 15.55 -14.04 9.14
C GLU A 185 14.93 -13.61 7.81
N ASN A 186 13.80 -12.90 7.86
CA ASN A 186 13.12 -12.39 6.68
C ASN A 186 13.98 -11.39 5.88
N SER A 187 14.84 -10.62 6.56
CA SER A 187 15.76 -9.69 5.88
C SER A 187 16.72 -10.38 4.90
N LYS A 188 17.00 -11.67 5.09
CA LYS A 188 17.84 -12.47 4.17
C LYS A 188 17.15 -12.70 2.81
N HIS A 189 15.84 -12.72 2.78
CA HIS A 189 15.01 -12.92 1.59
C HIS A 189 14.56 -11.60 0.96
N ALA A 190 14.70 -10.49 1.68
CA ALA A 190 14.25 -9.18 1.23
C ALA A 190 15.01 -8.74 -0.04
N LYS A 191 14.28 -8.64 -1.14
CA LYS A 191 14.83 -8.20 -2.44
C LYS A 191 14.97 -6.67 -2.51
N TRP A 192 14.12 -5.95 -1.80
CA TRP A 192 13.90 -4.51 -1.97
C TRP A 192 13.87 -3.74 -0.65
N THR A 193 13.91 -4.43 0.48
CA THR A 193 13.69 -3.83 1.78
C THR A 193 14.98 -3.58 2.51
N PHE A 194 14.94 -2.51 3.28
CA PHE A 194 16.04 -2.05 4.09
C PHE A 194 15.71 -2.33 5.55
N TYR A 195 16.30 -3.38 6.11
CA TYR A 195 16.38 -3.52 7.55
C TYR A 195 17.84 -3.36 7.97
N ASN A 196 18.19 -2.17 8.40
CA ASN A 196 19.47 -1.90 9.07
C ASN A 196 19.35 -0.61 9.88
N GLU A 197 20.30 -0.39 10.80
CA GLU A 197 20.33 0.77 11.67
C GLU A 197 20.37 2.10 10.90
N HIS A 198 20.95 2.15 9.72
CA HIS A 198 21.02 3.37 8.92
C HIS A 198 19.66 3.75 8.29
N VAL A 199 18.85 2.78 7.94
CA VAL A 199 17.48 3.06 7.48
C VAL A 199 16.62 3.54 8.63
N LYS A 200 16.74 2.91 9.79
CA LYS A 200 16.10 3.35 11.02
C LYS A 200 16.51 4.77 11.41
N GLU A 201 17.81 5.07 11.38
CA GLU A 201 18.34 6.41 11.59
C GLU A 201 17.78 7.42 10.57
N PHE A 202 17.69 7.03 9.30
CA PHE A 202 17.10 7.86 8.25
C PHE A 202 15.61 8.14 8.51
N LEU A 203 14.82 7.12 8.84
CA LEU A 203 13.41 7.28 9.13
C LEU A 203 13.20 8.16 10.37
N ASN A 204 13.98 7.96 11.43
CA ASN A 204 13.91 8.79 12.62
C ASN A 204 14.25 10.25 12.32
N SER A 205 15.33 10.48 11.59
CA SER A 205 15.83 11.82 11.32
C SER A 205 14.94 12.61 10.36
N TYR A 206 14.28 11.97 9.42
CA TYR A 206 13.60 12.64 8.32
C TYR A 206 12.10 12.38 8.24
N TRP A 207 11.62 11.20 8.68
CA TRP A 207 10.20 10.88 8.68
C TRP A 207 9.53 11.20 10.03
N VAL A 208 10.08 10.67 11.11
CA VAL A 208 9.53 10.85 12.47
C VAL A 208 9.86 12.24 13.01
N ARG A 209 11.13 12.65 12.94
CA ARG A 209 11.63 13.93 13.50
C ARG A 209 11.27 14.08 14.99
N ASP A 210 10.51 15.16 15.31
CA ASP A 210 10.13 15.52 16.67
C ASP A 210 8.89 14.77 17.19
N TYR A 211 8.33 13.86 16.39
CA TYR A 211 7.16 13.09 16.81
C TYR A 211 7.55 11.91 17.70
N ALA A 212 6.59 11.50 18.54
CA ALA A 212 6.70 10.23 19.21
C ALA A 212 6.67 9.08 18.17
N VAL A 213 7.58 8.13 18.33
CA VAL A 213 7.77 7.04 17.37
C VAL A 213 6.68 5.97 17.40
N LYS A 214 5.94 5.88 18.52
CA LYS A 214 4.84 4.91 18.71
C LYS A 214 3.49 5.61 18.70
N THR A 215 3.18 6.27 17.59
CA THR A 215 1.87 6.84 17.34
C THR A 215 1.25 6.18 16.13
N GLU A 216 -0.04 6.33 15.97
CA GLU A 216 -0.75 5.88 14.75
C GLU A 216 -0.18 6.50 13.47
N TYR A 217 0.43 7.69 13.54
CA TYR A 217 1.03 8.37 12.38
C TYR A 217 2.39 7.84 11.98
N THR A 218 3.19 7.42 12.94
CA THR A 218 4.57 6.98 12.71
C THR A 218 4.70 5.47 12.65
N SER A 219 3.94 4.76 13.48
CA SER A 219 3.93 3.30 13.60
C SER A 219 2.53 2.80 13.93
N PRO A 220 1.61 2.70 12.93
CA PRO A 220 0.20 2.36 13.14
C PRO A 220 -0.01 0.99 13.79
N TYR A 221 0.99 0.14 13.83
CA TYR A 221 0.97 -1.12 14.59
C TYR A 221 0.62 -0.94 16.08
N TYR A 222 0.91 0.24 16.64
CA TYR A 222 0.61 0.60 18.04
C TYR A 222 -0.67 1.41 18.20
N GLY A 223 -1.33 1.76 17.09
CA GLY A 223 -2.56 2.55 17.11
C GLY A 223 -3.79 1.77 17.56
N ASP A 224 -4.87 2.50 17.81
CA ASP A 224 -6.18 1.91 18.15
C ASP A 224 -6.86 1.42 16.85
N MET A 225 -7.24 0.13 16.87
CA MET A 225 -7.88 -0.54 15.74
C MET A 225 -9.42 -0.54 15.87
N THR A 226 -9.96 0.08 16.91
CA THR A 226 -11.39 0.06 17.14
C THR A 226 -12.12 0.80 16.04
N ASP A 227 -13.04 0.10 15.37
CA ASP A 227 -13.99 0.67 14.40
C ASP A 227 -13.38 1.45 13.22
N ILE A 228 -12.15 1.09 12.82
CA ILE A 228 -11.43 1.77 11.72
C ILE A 228 -12.02 1.51 10.34
N CYS A 229 -12.64 0.34 10.15
CA CYS A 229 -13.22 -0.09 8.88
C CYS A 229 -14.10 -1.33 9.09
N ASP A 230 -15.15 -1.48 8.29
CA ASP A 230 -16.06 -2.63 8.38
C ASP A 230 -15.50 -3.90 7.71
N ASP A 231 -14.56 -3.77 6.77
CA ASP A 231 -13.93 -4.90 6.06
C ASP A 231 -12.45 -4.62 5.80
N VAL A 232 -11.58 -5.24 6.57
CA VAL A 232 -10.11 -5.12 6.44
C VAL A 232 -9.56 -6.36 5.74
N VAL A 233 -8.70 -6.16 4.74
CA VAL A 233 -8.06 -7.24 4.00
C VAL A 233 -6.56 -7.03 3.98
N LEU A 234 -5.82 -8.00 4.49
CA LEU A 234 -4.38 -7.97 4.63
C LEU A 234 -3.74 -9.01 3.69
N PHE A 235 -2.73 -8.61 2.93
CA PHE A 235 -1.91 -9.47 2.09
C PHE A 235 -0.44 -9.37 2.50
N SER A 236 0.25 -10.50 2.62
CA SER A 236 1.69 -10.53 2.85
C SER A 236 2.32 -11.80 2.27
N GLY A 237 3.53 -11.66 1.74
CA GLY A 237 4.39 -12.82 1.48
C GLY A 237 5.03 -13.32 2.77
N VAL A 238 5.22 -14.63 2.92
CA VAL A 238 5.89 -15.21 4.11
C VAL A 238 7.36 -14.80 4.17
N GLN A 239 7.97 -14.52 3.01
CA GLN A 239 9.35 -14.02 2.90
C GLN A 239 9.43 -12.48 2.94
N ASP A 240 8.31 -11.79 3.19
CA ASP A 240 8.28 -10.34 3.37
C ASP A 240 8.93 -9.95 4.70
N LEU A 241 9.77 -8.92 4.68
CA LEU A 241 10.39 -8.39 5.91
C LEU A 241 9.35 -8.10 6.99
N TYR A 242 8.22 -7.51 6.63
CA TYR A 242 7.17 -7.07 7.56
C TYR A 242 6.14 -8.16 7.87
N HIS A 243 6.31 -9.37 7.36
CA HIS A 243 5.35 -10.47 7.57
C HIS A 243 5.03 -10.74 9.04
N CYS A 244 6.05 -10.73 9.91
CA CYS A 244 5.86 -10.93 11.34
C CYS A 244 4.94 -9.85 11.96
N TYR A 245 5.07 -8.59 11.54
CA TYR A 245 4.17 -7.53 11.96
C TYR A 245 2.75 -7.71 11.40
N ALA A 246 2.62 -8.12 10.14
CA ALA A 246 1.32 -8.40 9.53
C ALA A 246 0.56 -9.49 10.29
N ARG A 247 1.25 -10.58 10.66
CA ARG A 247 0.68 -11.68 11.43
C ARG A 247 0.26 -11.25 12.85
N GLU A 248 1.10 -10.50 13.55
CA GLU A 248 0.76 -10.00 14.90
C GLU A 248 -0.35 -8.94 14.84
N PHE A 249 -0.35 -8.07 13.84
CA PHE A 249 -1.44 -7.14 13.58
C PHE A 249 -2.77 -7.87 13.36
N TYR A 250 -2.78 -8.91 12.52
CA TYR A 250 -3.96 -9.74 12.32
C TYR A 250 -4.51 -10.30 13.64
N LYS A 251 -3.64 -10.85 14.52
CA LYS A 251 -4.05 -11.37 15.82
C LYS A 251 -4.64 -10.27 16.72
N LYS A 252 -4.00 -9.11 16.76
CA LYS A 252 -4.48 -7.94 17.53
C LYS A 252 -5.84 -7.47 17.01
N ALA A 253 -5.98 -7.31 15.69
CA ALA A 253 -7.22 -6.87 15.07
C ALA A 253 -8.37 -7.85 15.33
N LYS A 254 -8.12 -9.16 15.22
CA LYS A 254 -9.11 -10.20 15.59
C LYS A 254 -9.53 -10.10 17.05
N LYS A 255 -8.58 -9.91 17.96
CA LYS A 255 -8.87 -9.75 19.40
C LYS A 255 -9.68 -8.48 19.68
N ALA A 256 -9.47 -7.42 18.92
CA ALA A 256 -10.24 -6.18 19.01
C ALA A 256 -11.61 -6.27 18.31
N GLY A 257 -11.98 -7.42 17.72
CA GLY A 257 -13.26 -7.62 17.06
C GLY A 257 -13.33 -7.08 15.63
N VAL A 258 -12.21 -6.67 15.05
CA VAL A 258 -12.15 -6.19 13.66
C VAL A 258 -12.46 -7.33 12.69
N ASN A 259 -13.34 -7.06 11.71
CA ASN A 259 -13.57 -7.99 10.61
C ASN A 259 -12.38 -7.94 9.65
N ILE A 260 -11.41 -8.80 9.84
CA ILE A 260 -10.17 -8.84 9.06
C ILE A 260 -9.96 -10.21 8.43
N ARG A 261 -9.57 -10.21 7.16
CA ARG A 261 -9.09 -11.37 6.39
C ARG A 261 -7.59 -11.22 6.15
N PHE A 262 -6.84 -12.31 6.25
CA PHE A 262 -5.40 -12.32 6.01
C PHE A 262 -5.06 -13.38 4.97
N PHE A 263 -4.41 -12.95 3.89
CA PHE A 263 -3.91 -13.80 2.82
C PHE A 263 -2.39 -13.84 2.86
N GLU A 264 -1.85 -15.04 3.12
CA GLU A 264 -0.41 -15.32 3.19
C GLU A 264 0.03 -16.10 1.94
N PHE A 265 1.20 -15.76 1.40
CA PHE A 265 1.78 -16.39 0.21
C PHE A 265 3.19 -16.90 0.52
N GLU A 266 3.38 -18.24 0.54
CA GLU A 266 4.56 -18.90 1.10
C GLU A 266 5.90 -18.49 0.45
N ASP A 267 5.94 -18.38 -0.86
CA ASP A 267 7.18 -18.13 -1.61
C ASP A 267 7.37 -16.66 -2.01
N GLU A 268 6.52 -15.75 -1.50
CA GLU A 268 6.52 -14.37 -1.93
C GLU A 268 7.18 -13.44 -0.90
N ALA A 269 7.89 -12.43 -1.44
CA ALA A 269 8.57 -11.40 -0.67
C ALA A 269 7.75 -10.09 -0.65
N GLU A 270 8.33 -9.04 -0.07
CA GLU A 270 7.74 -7.70 -0.01
C GLU A 270 7.33 -7.17 -1.40
N ASP A 271 6.19 -6.49 -1.45
CA ASP A 271 5.66 -5.83 -2.64
C ASP A 271 5.48 -6.77 -3.86
N PHE A 272 5.38 -8.10 -3.65
CA PHE A 272 5.23 -9.07 -4.73
C PHE A 272 4.03 -8.79 -5.63
N MET A 273 2.94 -8.24 -5.08
CA MET A 273 1.75 -7.84 -5.82
C MET A 273 1.99 -6.70 -6.82
N ILE A 274 3.12 -6.02 -6.73
CA ILE A 274 3.49 -4.90 -7.61
C ILE A 274 4.55 -5.32 -8.62
N TYR A 275 5.58 -6.05 -8.18
CA TYR A 275 6.80 -6.22 -8.96
C TYR A 275 6.98 -7.62 -9.54
N ASP A 276 6.38 -8.64 -8.95
CA ASP A 276 6.57 -10.01 -9.39
C ASP A 276 5.46 -10.44 -10.37
N LYS A 277 5.85 -11.16 -11.43
CA LYS A 277 4.93 -11.72 -12.42
C LYS A 277 4.73 -13.23 -12.19
N THR A 278 4.71 -13.64 -10.93
CA THR A 278 4.56 -15.04 -10.52
C THR A 278 3.11 -15.51 -10.67
N LYS A 279 2.90 -16.81 -10.51
CA LYS A 279 1.54 -17.35 -10.42
C LYS A 279 0.84 -16.83 -9.17
N GLU A 280 1.58 -16.67 -8.08
CA GLU A 280 1.07 -16.17 -6.81
C GLU A 280 0.65 -14.69 -6.90
N TYR A 281 1.41 -13.86 -7.63
CA TYR A 281 0.99 -12.51 -8.00
C TYR A 281 -0.39 -12.49 -8.66
N LYS A 282 -0.58 -13.34 -9.70
CA LYS A 282 -1.86 -13.40 -10.43
C LYS A 282 -3.02 -13.83 -9.52
N LYS A 283 -2.79 -14.77 -8.61
CA LYS A 283 -3.78 -15.18 -7.60
C LYS A 283 -4.11 -14.06 -6.62
N ALA A 284 -3.08 -13.44 -6.06
CA ALA A 284 -3.26 -12.36 -5.09
C ALA A 284 -4.05 -11.20 -5.70
N GLN A 285 -3.74 -10.83 -6.96
CA GLN A 285 -4.49 -9.80 -7.67
C GLN A 285 -5.94 -10.24 -7.93
N GLY A 286 -6.17 -11.51 -8.26
CA GLY A 286 -7.51 -12.07 -8.39
C GLY A 286 -8.31 -11.99 -7.09
N PHE A 287 -7.74 -12.40 -5.97
CA PHE A 287 -8.36 -12.30 -4.65
C PHE A 287 -8.68 -10.85 -4.28
N LEU A 288 -7.75 -9.93 -4.56
CA LEU A 288 -7.96 -8.51 -4.35
C LEU A 288 -9.19 -8.01 -5.12
N ILE A 289 -9.28 -8.33 -6.41
CA ILE A 289 -10.41 -7.94 -7.27
C ILE A 289 -11.72 -8.52 -6.76
N ASP A 290 -11.75 -9.81 -6.41
CA ASP A 290 -12.98 -10.44 -5.88
C ASP A 290 -13.39 -9.87 -4.53
N CYS A 291 -12.44 -9.59 -3.66
CA CYS A 291 -12.72 -8.96 -2.40
C CYS A 291 -13.32 -7.55 -2.60
N ILE A 292 -12.75 -6.74 -3.51
CA ILE A 292 -13.28 -5.40 -3.83
C ILE A 292 -14.69 -5.51 -4.42
N ASN A 293 -14.94 -6.47 -5.31
CA ASN A 293 -16.23 -6.66 -5.95
C ASN A 293 -17.28 -7.37 -5.07
N GLY A 294 -16.89 -7.86 -3.88
CA GLY A 294 -17.76 -8.64 -3.01
C GLY A 294 -18.09 -10.04 -3.54
N THR A 295 -17.33 -10.53 -4.52
CA THR A 295 -17.52 -11.85 -5.16
C THR A 295 -16.60 -12.92 -4.61
N PHE A 296 -15.79 -12.60 -3.60
CA PHE A 296 -14.91 -13.56 -2.95
C PHE A 296 -15.70 -14.62 -2.19
N ASP A 297 -15.53 -15.89 -2.60
CA ASP A 297 -16.20 -17.01 -1.94
C ASP A 297 -15.56 -17.32 -0.58
N THR A 298 -16.24 -16.93 0.49
CA THR A 298 -15.77 -17.14 1.86
C THR A 298 -15.80 -18.60 2.30
N SER A 299 -16.52 -19.50 1.60
CA SER A 299 -16.52 -20.94 1.88
C SER A 299 -15.16 -21.58 1.55
N LEU A 300 -14.38 -20.95 0.69
CA LEU A 300 -13.00 -21.36 0.37
C LEU A 300 -12.01 -21.18 1.53
N ARG A 301 -12.43 -20.55 2.64
CA ARG A 301 -11.61 -20.40 3.86
C ARG A 301 -11.13 -21.71 4.50
N ALA A 302 -11.81 -22.81 4.22
CA ALA A 302 -11.51 -24.12 4.82
C ALA A 302 -10.56 -25.00 3.99
N ILE A 303 -10.23 -24.61 2.77
CA ILE A 303 -9.47 -25.45 1.83
C ILE A 303 -8.38 -24.60 1.17
N TYR A 304 -7.33 -24.27 1.92
CA TYR A 304 -6.07 -23.90 1.30
C TYR A 304 -5.18 -25.13 1.20
N PRO A 305 -5.15 -25.68 0.02
CA PRO A 305 -4.09 -25.44 -0.94
C PRO A 305 -4.63 -25.16 -2.37
N LEU A 306 -4.41 -23.99 -2.85
CA LEU A 306 -3.88 -23.49 -4.11
C LEU A 306 -4.25 -24.18 -5.45
N LYS A 307 -5.09 -25.21 -5.52
CA LYS A 307 -5.34 -25.98 -6.75
C LYS A 307 -6.46 -25.45 -7.66
N MET A 308 -7.26 -24.50 -7.21
CA MET A 308 -8.50 -24.12 -7.92
C MET A 308 -8.48 -22.81 -8.71
N MET A 309 -7.34 -22.12 -8.83
CA MET A 309 -7.35 -20.77 -9.43
C MET A 309 -6.59 -20.63 -10.76
N SER A 310 -6.57 -21.68 -11.58
CA SER A 310 -6.12 -21.55 -12.98
C SER A 310 -7.05 -20.73 -13.88
N ASP A 311 -8.16 -20.21 -13.35
CA ASP A 311 -9.23 -19.61 -14.15
C ASP A 311 -9.35 -18.08 -14.11
N TRP A 312 -8.50 -17.37 -13.30
CA TRP A 312 -8.57 -15.91 -13.23
C TRP A 312 -8.13 -15.21 -14.52
N SER A 313 -7.07 -15.70 -15.14
CA SER A 313 -6.67 -15.22 -16.46
C SER A 313 -7.71 -15.53 -17.55
N LYS A 314 -8.60 -16.51 -17.31
CA LYS A 314 -9.73 -16.79 -18.18
C LYS A 314 -10.94 -15.90 -17.85
N LYS A 315 -11.17 -15.57 -16.57
CA LYS A 315 -12.28 -14.70 -16.13
C LYS A 315 -12.05 -13.23 -16.51
N TYR A 316 -10.77 -12.80 -16.53
CA TYR A 316 -10.36 -11.43 -16.87
C TYR A 316 -9.20 -11.42 -17.88
N PRO A 317 -9.33 -12.07 -19.06
CA PRO A 317 -8.23 -12.25 -20.00
C PRO A 317 -7.65 -10.95 -20.54
N GLU A 318 -8.45 -9.90 -20.61
CA GLU A 318 -8.05 -8.57 -21.10
C GLU A 318 -7.08 -7.86 -20.14
N TYR A 319 -7.07 -8.18 -18.85
CA TYR A 319 -6.20 -7.56 -17.84
C TYR A 319 -4.90 -8.32 -17.58
N PHE A 320 -4.79 -9.54 -18.13
CA PHE A 320 -3.64 -10.43 -17.92
C PHE A 320 -2.87 -10.78 -19.20
N LYS A 321 -3.15 -10.10 -20.31
CA LYS A 321 -2.37 -10.23 -21.54
C LYS A 321 -0.99 -9.60 -21.34
N ASP A 322 0.06 -10.34 -21.72
CA ASP A 322 1.46 -9.95 -21.55
C ASP A 322 1.95 -8.83 -22.51
N ASP A 323 1.06 -8.23 -23.30
CA ASP A 323 1.38 -7.28 -24.37
C ASP A 323 1.20 -5.82 -23.94
N TRP A 324 1.79 -5.44 -22.77
CA TRP A 324 1.79 -4.03 -22.29
C TRP A 324 3.19 -3.54 -21.96
#